data_c561e4933165646ba40578d6d1e1b7f1
#
_entry.id   c561e4933165646ba40578d6d1e1b7f1
#
_cell.length_a   1.000
_cell.length_b   1.000
_cell.length_c   1.000
_cell.angle_alpha   90.00
_cell.angle_beta   90.00
_cell.angle_gamma   90.00
#
_symmetry.space_group_name_H-M   'P 1'
#
loop_
_entity.id
_entity.type
_entity.pdbx_description
1 polymer ?
#
loop_
_entity_poly.entity_id
_entity_poly.type
_entity_poly.pdbx_seq_one_letter_code
_entity_poly.pdbx_strand_id
1 'polypeptide(L)'
;MGNPKAFLTIPRQEAGYRPVHDRIHDFGEVEQTLNSKDRRTQASRCMDCGVPFCHWACPLGNKPPEWNDALYKGDYELAYRLLNSTNDFPEFTGRICPALCEKACVLNLMEHEPTTNREDEAAITEMAFQENFVRIATPERNGKKVAVIGAGPAGLVAANQLNLKGYTVTVYDKNEAAGGLLRYGIPNFKLNKAIIDRRMNVLEKEGIKFSFGQEIDVTKLPEGYDAYVIATGTPTARDLKIPGRELKGVYFALEMLAQQNRVLAGIEIKKDELVNAKGKDVLVIGGGDTGSDCIGTAHRQGCKSVTQMEIMPKPVEGHDDP
;
A
#
# COMPACT_ATOMS: atom_id res chain seq x y z
N MET A 1 25.07 6.77 11.94
CA MET A 1 24.67 8.15 12.24
C MET A 1 24.79 8.96 10.96
N GLY A 2 23.69 9.59 10.52
CA GLY A 2 23.69 10.46 9.36
C GLY A 2 24.63 11.67 9.54
N ASN A 3 24.49 12.67 8.71
CA ASN A 3 25.21 13.94 8.93
C ASN A 3 24.55 14.69 10.11
N PRO A 4 25.20 14.85 11.26
CA PRO A 4 24.58 15.42 12.48
C PRO A 4 24.13 16.87 12.34
N LYS A 5 24.45 17.54 11.25
CA LYS A 5 24.05 18.93 10.95
C LYS A 5 23.15 19.03 9.71
N ALA A 6 22.85 17.93 9.03
CA ALA A 6 22.11 17.97 7.78
C ALA A 6 20.71 18.56 7.95
N PHE A 7 20.00 18.19 9.00
CA PHE A 7 18.66 18.71 9.29
C PHE A 7 18.62 20.25 9.53
N LEU A 8 19.76 20.88 9.84
CA LEU A 8 19.88 22.32 10.00
C LEU A 8 20.15 23.07 8.69
N THR A 9 20.62 22.38 7.68
CA THR A 9 21.15 23.01 6.45
C THR A 9 20.52 22.49 5.17
N ILE A 10 19.85 21.35 5.23
CA ILE A 10 19.21 20.68 4.08
C ILE A 10 17.70 20.70 4.32
N PRO A 11 16.92 21.43 3.52
CA PRO A 11 15.46 21.43 3.63
C PRO A 11 14.88 20.07 3.23
N ARG A 12 13.65 19.76 3.67
CA ARG A 12 12.90 18.60 3.19
C ARG A 12 12.63 18.76 1.69
N GLN A 13 12.92 17.72 0.96
CA GLN A 13 12.61 17.62 -0.46
C GLN A 13 11.91 16.29 -0.75
N GLU A 14 10.68 16.35 -1.19
CA GLU A 14 9.93 15.22 -1.72
C GLU A 14 10.14 15.08 -3.23
N ALA A 15 9.95 13.89 -3.75
CA ALA A 15 9.98 13.66 -5.19
C ALA A 15 8.80 14.32 -5.92
N GLY A 16 7.69 14.52 -5.19
CA GLY A 16 6.49 15.12 -5.72
C GLY A 16 5.69 14.19 -6.64
N TYR A 17 4.84 14.79 -7.45
CA TYR A 17 3.88 14.08 -8.30
C TYR A 17 4.07 14.44 -9.75
N ARG A 18 3.66 13.55 -10.65
CA ARG A 18 3.51 13.85 -12.08
C ARG A 18 2.54 15.04 -12.26
N PRO A 19 2.76 15.93 -13.25
CA PRO A 19 1.88 17.07 -13.51
C PRO A 19 0.41 16.64 -13.68
N VAL A 20 -0.52 17.42 -13.12
CA VAL A 20 -1.95 17.07 -13.11
C VAL A 20 -2.50 16.81 -14.50
N HIS A 21 -2.13 17.69 -15.46
CA HIS A 21 -2.60 17.58 -16.86
C HIS A 21 -2.12 16.32 -17.59
N ASP A 22 -1.02 15.69 -17.12
CA ASP A 22 -0.53 14.43 -17.68
C ASP A 22 -1.18 13.24 -16.99
N ARG A 23 -1.15 13.24 -15.64
CA ARG A 23 -1.56 12.07 -14.84
C ARG A 23 -3.05 11.77 -14.84
N ILE A 24 -3.90 12.69 -15.27
CA ILE A 24 -5.35 12.46 -15.40
C ILE A 24 -5.73 11.65 -16.65
N HIS A 25 -4.81 11.44 -17.59
CA HIS A 25 -5.07 10.74 -18.85
C HIS A 25 -4.68 9.26 -18.81
N ASP A 26 -4.09 8.81 -17.72
CA ASP A 26 -3.70 7.41 -17.53
C ASP A 26 -3.91 6.93 -16.08
N PHE A 27 -3.69 5.64 -15.84
CA PHE A 27 -3.76 5.02 -14.51
C PHE A 27 -2.38 4.62 -13.97
N GLY A 28 -1.28 5.16 -14.52
CA GLY A 28 0.08 4.97 -13.99
C GLY A 28 0.29 5.64 -12.65
N GLU A 29 1.27 5.17 -11.87
CA GLU A 29 1.60 5.75 -10.56
C GLU A 29 1.85 7.26 -10.69
N VAL A 30 1.29 8.02 -9.76
CA VAL A 30 1.36 9.49 -9.77
C VAL A 30 2.57 10.02 -9.02
N GLU A 31 3.04 9.30 -8.02
CA GLU A 31 4.24 9.68 -7.26
C GLU A 31 5.50 9.47 -8.09
N GLN A 32 6.43 10.40 -7.95
CA GLN A 32 7.76 10.33 -8.54
C GLN A 32 8.76 9.79 -7.50
N THR A 33 9.99 9.57 -7.91
CA THR A 33 11.07 9.18 -7.01
C THR A 33 12.27 10.10 -7.19
N LEU A 34 12.95 10.43 -6.11
CA LEU A 34 14.22 11.12 -6.16
C LEU A 34 15.31 10.20 -6.76
N ASN A 35 16.28 10.79 -7.43
CA ASN A 35 17.49 10.08 -7.82
C ASN A 35 18.30 9.65 -6.57
N SER A 36 19.21 8.70 -6.73
CA SER A 36 19.98 8.14 -5.61
C SER A 36 20.78 9.17 -4.81
N LYS A 37 21.29 10.23 -5.44
CA LYS A 37 22.05 11.27 -4.75
C LYS A 37 21.15 12.09 -3.84
N ASP A 38 20.02 12.57 -4.36
CA ASP A 38 19.10 13.40 -3.61
C ASP A 38 18.41 12.57 -2.52
N ARG A 39 18.09 11.30 -2.80
CA ARG A 39 17.56 10.36 -1.79
C ARG A 39 18.51 10.18 -0.62
N ARG A 40 19.81 9.96 -0.87
CA ARG A 40 20.83 9.87 0.18
C ARG A 40 20.97 11.18 0.95
N THR A 41 20.85 12.32 0.26
CA THR A 41 20.87 13.63 0.90
C THR A 41 19.68 13.79 1.85
N GLN A 42 18.46 13.38 1.46
CA GLN A 42 17.29 13.42 2.34
C GLN A 42 17.43 12.46 3.53
N ALA A 43 17.90 11.24 3.33
CA ALA A 43 18.17 10.29 4.40
C ALA A 43 19.16 10.83 5.45
N SER A 44 20.15 11.65 5.03
CA SER A 44 21.13 12.26 5.94
C SER A 44 20.50 13.20 6.97
N ARG A 45 19.27 13.70 6.74
CA ARG A 45 18.55 14.58 7.66
C ARG A 45 18.10 13.88 8.94
N CYS A 46 18.08 12.55 8.96
CA CYS A 46 17.72 11.80 10.16
C CYS A 46 18.71 12.10 11.29
N MET A 47 18.20 12.57 12.44
CA MET A 47 19.02 12.93 13.60
C MET A 47 19.53 11.73 14.41
N ASP A 48 19.09 10.51 14.09
CA ASP A 48 19.41 9.30 14.85
C ASP A 48 19.08 9.48 16.35
N CYS A 49 17.83 9.80 16.65
CA CYS A 49 17.39 10.14 18.00
C CYS A 49 17.59 8.97 18.98
N GLY A 50 18.15 9.23 20.15
CA GLY A 50 18.29 8.22 21.21
C GLY A 50 16.95 7.70 21.76
N VAL A 51 15.85 8.47 21.56
CA VAL A 51 14.47 8.04 21.78
C VAL A 51 13.71 8.29 20.48
N PRO A 52 13.68 7.31 19.57
CA PRO A 52 13.11 7.49 18.24
C PRO A 52 11.58 7.34 18.26
N PHE A 53 10.84 8.43 18.34
CA PHE A 53 9.37 8.42 18.32
C PHE A 53 8.81 7.80 17.05
N CYS A 54 9.54 7.84 15.93
CA CYS A 54 9.18 7.17 14.68
C CYS A 54 9.05 5.65 14.82
N HIS A 55 9.85 5.00 15.70
CA HIS A 55 9.68 3.56 15.99
C HIS A 55 8.33 3.28 16.66
N TRP A 56 7.98 4.11 17.63
CA TRP A 56 6.78 3.89 18.45
C TRP A 56 5.49 4.23 17.69
N ALA A 57 5.57 5.22 16.81
CA ALA A 57 4.44 5.59 15.97
C ALA A 57 4.15 4.54 14.88
N CYS A 58 5.13 3.74 14.49
CA CYS A 58 4.94 2.70 13.49
C CYS A 58 4.34 1.44 14.14
N PRO A 59 3.15 0.97 13.73
CA PRO A 59 2.57 -0.27 14.27
C PRO A 59 3.42 -1.53 14.03
N LEU A 60 4.31 -1.50 13.03
CA LEU A 60 5.25 -2.59 12.74
C LEU A 60 6.54 -2.48 13.54
N GLY A 61 6.78 -1.36 14.25
CA GLY A 61 8.03 -1.09 14.93
C GLY A 61 9.21 -0.93 13.98
N ASN A 62 8.99 -0.34 12.81
CA ASN A 62 10.04 0.00 11.85
C ASN A 62 11.13 0.86 12.51
N LYS A 63 12.33 0.76 11.96
CA LYS A 63 13.56 1.37 12.49
C LYS A 63 14.11 2.43 11.52
N PRO A 64 13.40 3.57 11.32
CA PRO A 64 13.84 4.59 10.38
C PRO A 64 15.26 5.12 10.60
N PRO A 65 15.77 5.39 11.82
CA PRO A 65 17.13 5.86 12.01
C PRO A 65 18.16 4.90 11.42
N GLU A 66 18.03 3.60 11.67
CA GLU A 66 18.99 2.58 11.28
C GLU A 66 19.08 2.43 9.75
N TRP A 67 17.93 2.34 9.07
CA TRP A 67 17.96 2.20 7.62
C TRP A 67 18.20 3.53 6.90
N ASN A 68 17.86 4.71 7.50
CA ASN A 68 18.26 6.01 6.98
C ASN A 68 19.78 6.19 7.01
N ASP A 69 20.46 5.75 8.06
CA ASP A 69 21.92 5.79 8.14
C ASP A 69 22.58 4.92 7.06
N ALA A 70 22.07 3.68 6.85
CA ALA A 70 22.53 2.81 5.80
C ALA A 70 22.29 3.42 4.40
N LEU A 71 21.11 3.99 4.17
CA LEU A 71 20.74 4.66 2.92
C LEU A 71 21.64 5.87 2.65
N TYR A 72 21.87 6.71 3.65
CA TYR A 72 22.80 7.85 3.55
C TYR A 72 24.21 7.41 3.12
N LYS A 73 24.72 6.33 3.69
CA LYS A 73 26.03 5.75 3.34
C LYS A 73 26.03 5.09 1.96
N GLY A 74 24.89 4.87 1.36
CA GLY A 74 24.73 4.18 0.08
C GLY A 74 24.75 2.66 0.18
N ASP A 75 24.61 2.12 1.39
CA ASP A 75 24.50 0.69 1.63
C ASP A 75 23.03 0.26 1.54
N TYR A 76 22.55 0.11 0.31
CA TYR A 76 21.16 -0.25 0.02
C TYR A 76 20.81 -1.68 0.47
N GLU A 77 21.78 -2.61 0.44
CA GLU A 77 21.55 -3.98 0.90
C GLU A 77 21.30 -4.00 2.41
N LEU A 78 22.11 -3.27 3.19
CA LEU A 78 21.89 -3.14 4.63
C LEU A 78 20.58 -2.40 4.93
N ALA A 79 20.31 -1.31 4.22
CA ALA A 79 19.06 -0.54 4.39
C ALA A 79 17.84 -1.45 4.17
N TYR A 80 17.81 -2.22 3.09
CA TYR A 80 16.74 -3.18 2.81
C TYR A 80 16.63 -4.26 3.90
N ARG A 81 17.74 -4.84 4.33
CA ARG A 81 17.75 -5.87 5.37
C ARG A 81 17.20 -5.35 6.70
N LEU A 82 17.57 -4.13 7.09
CA LEU A 82 17.05 -3.49 8.31
C LEU A 82 15.55 -3.21 8.19
N LEU A 83 15.11 -2.66 7.06
CA LEU A 83 13.72 -2.39 6.78
C LEU A 83 12.88 -3.67 6.77
N ASN A 84 13.34 -4.69 6.05
CA ASN A 84 12.62 -5.97 5.92
C ASN A 84 12.62 -6.81 7.22
N SER A 85 13.45 -6.45 8.21
CA SER A 85 13.45 -7.13 9.52
C SER A 85 12.18 -6.90 10.32
N THR A 86 11.44 -5.84 10.05
CA THR A 86 10.19 -5.46 10.73
C THR A 86 9.00 -5.31 9.79
N ASN A 87 9.24 -5.15 8.49
CA ASN A 87 8.22 -4.95 7.47
C ASN A 87 8.38 -5.98 6.35
N ASP A 88 7.43 -6.91 6.23
CA ASP A 88 7.48 -7.97 5.21
C ASP A 88 7.35 -7.42 3.77
N PHE A 89 6.58 -6.35 3.58
CA PHE A 89 6.22 -5.82 2.25
C PHE A 89 6.38 -4.29 2.19
N PRO A 90 7.60 -3.78 2.31
CA PRO A 90 7.85 -2.34 2.32
C PRO A 90 7.54 -1.66 0.99
N GLU A 91 7.47 -2.40 -0.12
CA GLU A 91 6.99 -1.88 -1.41
C GLU A 91 5.53 -1.43 -1.38
N PHE A 92 4.69 -2.01 -0.51
CA PHE A 92 3.30 -1.58 -0.35
C PHE A 92 3.21 -0.40 0.60
N THR A 93 3.80 -0.50 1.78
CA THR A 93 3.75 0.57 2.79
C THR A 93 4.45 1.84 2.31
N GLY A 94 5.56 1.73 1.62
CA GLY A 94 6.25 2.87 1.03
C GLY A 94 5.41 3.69 0.02
N ARG A 95 4.28 3.11 -0.48
CA ARG A 95 3.36 3.79 -1.41
C ARG A 95 2.07 4.27 -0.78
N ILE A 96 1.54 3.53 0.21
CA ILE A 96 0.16 3.75 0.69
C ILE A 96 0.06 4.03 2.19
N CYS A 97 1.16 3.93 2.94
CA CYS A 97 1.15 4.20 4.38
C CYS A 97 0.94 5.70 4.64
N PRO A 98 0.11 6.09 5.63
CA PRO A 98 -0.06 7.49 6.03
C PRO A 98 1.17 8.06 6.74
N ALA A 99 2.27 7.32 6.81
CA ALA A 99 3.56 7.73 7.35
C ALA A 99 3.51 8.27 8.80
N LEU A 100 2.88 7.53 9.71
CA LEU A 100 2.81 7.89 11.13
C LEU A 100 4.21 8.15 11.73
N CYS A 101 5.25 7.49 11.22
CA CYS A 101 6.64 7.72 11.60
C CYS A 101 7.13 9.13 11.24
N GLU A 102 6.68 9.69 10.12
CA GLU A 102 6.98 11.07 9.72
C GLU A 102 6.21 12.07 10.59
N LYS A 103 4.91 11.81 10.84
CA LYS A 103 4.10 12.65 11.75
C LYS A 103 4.70 12.71 13.15
N ALA A 104 5.29 11.64 13.64
CA ALA A 104 5.95 11.56 14.95
C ALA A 104 7.45 11.94 14.92
N CYS A 105 8.01 12.29 13.78
CA CYS A 105 9.40 12.68 13.67
C CYS A 105 9.65 13.96 14.46
N VAL A 106 10.77 14.02 15.22
CA VAL A 106 11.13 15.21 16.02
C VAL A 106 11.28 16.45 15.13
N LEU A 107 11.76 16.30 13.90
CA LEU A 107 11.87 17.40 12.94
C LEU A 107 10.50 17.97 12.51
N ASN A 108 9.41 17.23 12.74
CA ASN A 108 8.06 17.73 12.46
C ASN A 108 7.55 18.73 13.52
N LEU A 109 8.19 18.79 14.70
CA LEU A 109 7.72 19.62 15.81
C LEU A 109 7.96 21.13 15.59
N MET A 110 9.01 21.49 14.85
CA MET A 110 9.44 22.89 14.71
C MET A 110 9.02 23.48 13.37
N GLU A 111 9.46 22.88 12.29
CA GLU A 111 9.35 23.44 10.94
C GLU A 111 8.45 22.61 10.02
N HIS A 112 7.79 21.57 10.56
CA HIS A 112 6.99 20.61 9.78
C HIS A 112 7.77 19.94 8.64
N GLU A 113 9.08 19.72 8.86
CA GLU A 113 10.00 19.12 7.90
C GLU A 113 10.53 17.74 8.35
N PRO A 114 9.68 16.71 8.56
CA PRO A 114 10.14 15.37 8.94
C PRO A 114 11.08 14.76 7.90
N THR A 115 11.67 13.61 8.22
CA THR A 115 12.37 12.77 7.22
C THR A 115 11.37 12.19 6.20
N THR A 116 11.84 11.81 5.01
CA THR A 116 11.04 11.27 3.90
C THR A 116 10.90 9.75 3.98
N ASN A 117 10.57 9.22 5.15
CA ASN A 117 10.62 7.79 5.45
C ASN A 117 9.80 6.92 4.50
N ARG A 118 8.58 7.35 4.14
CA ARG A 118 7.71 6.58 3.24
C ARG A 118 8.31 6.44 1.84
N GLU A 119 8.82 7.53 1.29
CA GLU A 119 9.48 7.51 -0.01
C GLU A 119 10.79 6.72 0.04
N ASP A 120 11.52 6.80 1.17
CA ASP A 120 12.77 6.07 1.37
C ASP A 120 12.51 4.56 1.45
N GLU A 121 11.43 4.11 2.12
CA GLU A 121 10.99 2.70 2.10
C GLU A 121 10.77 2.20 0.66
N ALA A 122 10.03 2.96 -0.15
CA ALA A 122 9.77 2.60 -1.55
C ALA A 122 11.08 2.53 -2.35
N ALA A 123 11.95 3.53 -2.21
CA ALA A 123 13.21 3.60 -2.95
C ALA A 123 14.19 2.48 -2.56
N ILE A 124 14.33 2.19 -1.26
CA ILE A 124 15.16 1.07 -0.76
C ILE A 124 14.67 -0.24 -1.35
N THR A 125 13.36 -0.45 -1.36
CA THR A 125 12.78 -1.71 -1.83
C THR A 125 12.90 -1.85 -3.34
N GLU A 126 12.67 -0.79 -4.11
CA GLU A 126 12.86 -0.83 -5.57
C GLU A 126 14.32 -1.14 -5.92
N MET A 127 15.28 -0.50 -5.23
CA MET A 127 16.70 -0.82 -5.41
C MET A 127 17.00 -2.27 -5.06
N ALA A 128 16.41 -2.81 -3.98
CA ALA A 128 16.61 -4.20 -3.58
C ALA A 128 16.14 -5.20 -4.65
N PHE A 129 15.04 -4.91 -5.34
CA PHE A 129 14.60 -5.74 -6.47
C PHE A 129 15.48 -5.56 -7.71
N GLN A 130 15.94 -4.35 -8.01
CA GLN A 130 16.80 -4.07 -9.16
C GLN A 130 18.18 -4.72 -9.02
N GLU A 131 18.77 -4.66 -7.83
CA GLU A 131 20.10 -5.19 -7.53
C GLU A 131 20.08 -6.65 -7.02
N ASN A 132 18.91 -7.31 -7.03
CA ASN A 132 18.71 -8.70 -6.56
C ASN A 132 19.10 -8.94 -5.09
N PHE A 133 18.88 -7.97 -4.20
CA PHE A 133 19.03 -8.15 -2.76
C PHE A 133 17.84 -8.91 -2.13
N VAL A 134 16.71 -8.98 -2.82
CA VAL A 134 15.55 -9.77 -2.42
C VAL A 134 15.87 -11.25 -2.63
N ARG A 135 16.21 -11.94 -1.55
CA ARG A 135 16.59 -13.36 -1.59
C ARG A 135 15.35 -14.23 -1.45
N ILE A 136 15.30 -15.33 -2.20
CA ILE A 136 14.27 -16.36 -2.06
C ILE A 136 14.62 -17.22 -0.84
N ALA A 137 13.78 -17.21 0.18
CA ALA A 137 13.98 -18.04 1.36
C ALA A 137 13.63 -19.50 1.06
N THR A 138 14.45 -20.41 1.56
CA THR A 138 14.23 -21.88 1.47
C THR A 138 14.25 -22.48 2.87
N PRO A 139 13.22 -22.24 3.69
CA PRO A 139 13.20 -22.70 5.08
C PRO A 139 13.10 -24.23 5.17
N GLU A 140 13.77 -24.80 6.16
CA GLU A 140 13.60 -26.22 6.51
C GLU A 140 12.15 -26.46 6.96
N ARG A 141 11.51 -27.49 6.39
CA ARG A 141 10.10 -27.79 6.69
C ARG A 141 9.93 -28.55 8.01
N ASN A 142 9.03 -28.05 8.87
CA ASN A 142 8.72 -28.65 10.16
C ASN A 142 7.64 -29.75 10.11
N GLY A 143 7.16 -30.10 8.91
CA GLY A 143 6.16 -31.14 8.67
C GLY A 143 4.71 -30.71 8.89
N LYS A 144 4.45 -29.51 9.43
CA LYS A 144 3.10 -29.01 9.70
C LYS A 144 2.56 -28.16 8.56
N LYS A 145 1.23 -28.20 8.37
CA LYS A 145 0.50 -27.50 7.30
C LYS A 145 -0.44 -26.46 7.88
N VAL A 146 -0.45 -25.27 7.31
CA VAL A 146 -1.35 -24.18 7.71
C VAL A 146 -2.12 -23.67 6.51
N ALA A 147 -3.43 -23.52 6.66
CA ALA A 147 -4.28 -22.82 5.71
C ALA A 147 -4.47 -21.36 6.13
N VAL A 148 -4.31 -20.44 5.20
CA VAL A 148 -4.62 -19.01 5.39
C VAL A 148 -5.83 -18.69 4.51
N ILE A 149 -6.89 -18.16 5.10
CA ILE A 149 -8.12 -17.81 4.42
C ILE A 149 -8.16 -16.30 4.20
N GLY A 150 -7.92 -15.88 2.98
CA GLY A 150 -7.79 -14.50 2.54
C GLY A 150 -6.35 -14.15 2.15
N ALA A 151 -6.17 -13.71 0.89
CA ALA A 151 -4.90 -13.27 0.31
C ALA A 151 -4.75 -11.73 0.30
N GLY A 152 -5.41 -11.04 1.23
CA GLY A 152 -5.15 -9.63 1.52
C GLY A 152 -3.83 -9.42 2.26
N PRO A 153 -3.43 -8.15 2.56
CA PRO A 153 -2.14 -7.87 3.21
C PRO A 153 -1.91 -8.65 4.50
N ALA A 154 -2.91 -8.77 5.36
CA ALA A 154 -2.80 -9.53 6.62
C ALA A 154 -2.54 -11.02 6.38
N GLY A 155 -3.28 -11.63 5.43
CA GLY A 155 -3.09 -13.04 5.08
C GLY A 155 -1.74 -13.31 4.43
N LEU A 156 -1.29 -12.41 3.56
CA LEU A 156 0.03 -12.52 2.92
C LEU A 156 1.18 -12.42 3.93
N VAL A 157 1.11 -11.49 4.90
CA VAL A 157 2.12 -11.39 5.98
C VAL A 157 2.10 -12.65 6.84
N ALA A 158 0.92 -13.14 7.25
CA ALA A 158 0.80 -14.37 8.01
C ALA A 158 1.39 -15.57 7.25
N ALA A 159 1.09 -15.68 5.96
CA ALA A 159 1.63 -16.73 5.10
C ALA A 159 3.15 -16.67 4.98
N ASN A 160 3.71 -15.46 4.77
CA ASN A 160 5.14 -15.23 4.69
C ASN A 160 5.84 -15.64 6.00
N GLN A 161 5.39 -15.12 7.13
CA GLN A 161 5.99 -15.40 8.43
C GLN A 161 5.90 -16.87 8.83
N LEU A 162 4.79 -17.54 8.53
CA LEU A 162 4.64 -18.98 8.75
C LEU A 162 5.55 -19.78 7.84
N ASN A 163 5.65 -19.41 6.56
CA ASN A 163 6.55 -20.05 5.62
C ASN A 163 8.01 -19.96 6.08
N LEU A 164 8.46 -18.76 6.49
CA LEU A 164 9.82 -18.54 7.02
C LEU A 164 10.13 -19.39 8.27
N LYS A 165 9.10 -19.75 9.05
CA LYS A 165 9.21 -20.65 10.20
C LYS A 165 9.10 -22.14 9.85
N GLY A 166 9.10 -22.49 8.56
CA GLY A 166 9.13 -23.87 8.07
C GLY A 166 7.76 -24.53 7.92
N TYR A 167 6.63 -23.83 8.13
CA TYR A 167 5.32 -24.38 7.86
C TYR A 167 5.07 -24.51 6.36
N THR A 168 4.33 -25.54 5.94
CA THR A 168 3.80 -25.62 4.59
C THR A 168 2.50 -24.83 4.53
N VAL A 169 2.49 -23.73 3.79
CA VAL A 169 1.37 -22.79 3.79
C VAL A 169 0.59 -22.87 2.47
N THR A 170 -0.74 -22.92 2.58
CA THR A 170 -1.66 -22.73 1.45
C THR A 170 -2.57 -21.55 1.76
N VAL A 171 -2.66 -20.60 0.84
CA VAL A 171 -3.51 -19.41 0.94
C VAL A 171 -4.70 -19.58 0.00
N TYR A 172 -5.90 -19.39 0.51
CA TYR A 172 -7.15 -19.40 -0.23
C TYR A 172 -7.72 -18.00 -0.36
N ASP A 173 -8.22 -17.63 -1.52
CA ASP A 173 -8.96 -16.39 -1.71
C ASP A 173 -10.10 -16.57 -2.70
N LYS A 174 -11.21 -15.88 -2.46
CA LYS A 174 -12.39 -15.90 -3.33
C LYS A 174 -12.18 -15.16 -4.63
N ASN A 175 -11.28 -14.20 -4.64
CA ASN A 175 -10.94 -13.44 -5.85
C ASN A 175 -9.98 -14.23 -6.74
N GLU A 176 -9.85 -13.76 -7.98
CA GLU A 176 -9.01 -14.35 -9.01
C GLU A 176 -7.51 -14.13 -8.81
N ALA A 177 -7.11 -13.22 -7.91
CA ALA A 177 -5.71 -12.94 -7.61
C ALA A 177 -5.51 -12.41 -6.18
N ALA A 178 -4.28 -12.52 -5.68
CA ALA A 178 -3.90 -12.00 -4.37
C ALA A 178 -3.85 -10.47 -4.31
N GLY A 179 -3.87 -9.95 -3.09
CA GLY A 179 -3.69 -8.55 -2.76
C GLY A 179 -4.86 -7.94 -1.99
N GLY A 180 -6.05 -8.56 -2.01
CA GLY A 180 -7.22 -8.02 -1.32
C GLY A 180 -7.46 -6.55 -1.69
N LEU A 181 -7.62 -5.65 -0.73
CA LEU A 181 -7.83 -4.22 -1.01
C LEU A 181 -6.63 -3.53 -1.67
N LEU A 182 -5.40 -4.04 -1.55
CA LEU A 182 -4.26 -3.51 -2.32
C LEU A 182 -4.50 -3.63 -3.83
N ARG A 183 -5.12 -4.73 -4.26
CA ARG A 183 -5.44 -5.00 -5.66
C ARG A 183 -6.78 -4.42 -6.08
N TYR A 184 -7.82 -4.63 -5.28
CA TYR A 184 -9.20 -4.34 -5.67
C TYR A 184 -9.75 -3.03 -5.12
N GLY A 185 -9.14 -2.48 -4.05
CA GLY A 185 -9.56 -1.21 -3.44
C GLY A 185 -8.68 -0.03 -3.87
N ILE A 186 -7.38 -0.15 -3.71
CA ILE A 186 -6.43 0.91 -4.03
C ILE A 186 -6.34 1.10 -5.56
N PRO A 187 -6.48 2.32 -6.09
CA PRO A 187 -6.31 2.57 -7.52
C PRO A 187 -4.88 2.28 -8.01
N ASN A 188 -4.77 1.89 -9.28
CA ASN A 188 -3.46 1.61 -9.89
C ASN A 188 -2.52 2.83 -9.89
N PHE A 189 -3.08 4.03 -9.92
CA PHE A 189 -2.29 5.27 -9.89
C PHE A 189 -1.70 5.60 -8.50
N LYS A 190 -2.10 4.89 -7.43
CA LYS A 190 -1.46 4.93 -6.10
C LYS A 190 -0.54 3.73 -5.87
N LEU A 191 -0.92 2.56 -6.36
CA LEU A 191 -0.16 1.32 -6.24
C LEU A 191 -0.31 0.50 -7.52
N ASN A 192 0.74 0.45 -8.33
CA ASN A 192 0.77 -0.36 -9.54
C ASN A 192 0.67 -1.85 -9.18
N LYS A 193 -0.27 -2.55 -9.82
CA LYS A 193 -0.53 -3.97 -9.51
C LYS A 193 0.64 -4.89 -9.87
N ALA A 194 1.51 -4.49 -10.79
CA ALA A 194 2.76 -5.20 -11.07
C ALA A 194 3.69 -5.33 -9.85
N ILE A 195 3.62 -4.38 -8.90
CA ILE A 195 4.36 -4.46 -7.63
C ILE A 195 3.84 -5.63 -6.78
N ILE A 196 2.52 -5.83 -6.74
CA ILE A 196 1.91 -6.97 -6.05
C ILE A 196 2.33 -8.27 -6.73
N ASP A 197 2.23 -8.33 -8.06
CA ASP A 197 2.56 -9.54 -8.84
C ASP A 197 4.04 -9.92 -8.66
N ARG A 198 4.93 -8.92 -8.61
CA ARG A 198 6.36 -9.12 -8.33
C ARG A 198 6.57 -9.79 -6.96
N ARG A 199 5.88 -9.32 -5.91
CA ARG A 199 5.96 -9.93 -4.57
C ARG A 199 5.36 -11.32 -4.56
N MET A 200 4.23 -11.53 -5.21
CA MET A 200 3.61 -12.84 -5.31
C MET A 200 4.56 -13.88 -5.92
N ASN A 201 5.28 -13.52 -6.97
CA ASN A 201 6.29 -14.39 -7.59
C ASN A 201 7.42 -14.78 -6.59
N VAL A 202 7.81 -13.88 -5.69
CA VAL A 202 8.75 -14.22 -4.60
C VAL A 202 8.15 -15.25 -3.66
N LEU A 203 6.93 -15.00 -3.14
CA LEU A 203 6.26 -15.89 -2.19
C LEU A 203 5.99 -17.30 -2.77
N GLU A 204 5.62 -17.38 -4.04
CA GLU A 204 5.45 -18.65 -4.74
C GLU A 204 6.76 -19.44 -4.88
N LYS A 205 7.84 -18.75 -5.24
CA LYS A 205 9.18 -19.35 -5.31
C LYS A 205 9.69 -19.82 -3.95
N GLU A 206 9.26 -19.20 -2.86
CA GLU A 206 9.54 -19.62 -1.49
C GLU A 206 8.69 -20.82 -1.03
N GLY A 207 7.76 -21.27 -1.89
CA GLY A 207 6.97 -22.48 -1.69
C GLY A 207 5.61 -22.27 -1.03
N ILE A 208 5.12 -21.04 -0.90
CA ILE A 208 3.72 -20.77 -0.52
C ILE A 208 2.82 -21.14 -1.69
N LYS A 209 1.74 -21.87 -1.41
CA LYS A 209 0.75 -22.25 -2.41
C LYS A 209 -0.44 -21.32 -2.35
N PHE A 210 -0.96 -20.93 -3.51
CA PHE A 210 -2.14 -20.08 -3.64
C PHE A 210 -3.26 -20.84 -4.37
N SER A 211 -4.49 -20.66 -3.89
CA SER A 211 -5.71 -21.22 -4.47
C SER A 211 -6.75 -20.11 -4.58
N PHE A 212 -6.87 -19.55 -5.77
CA PHE A 212 -7.75 -18.42 -6.08
C PHE A 212 -9.11 -18.87 -6.61
N GLY A 213 -10.11 -17.94 -6.59
CA GLY A 213 -11.46 -18.21 -7.04
C GLY A 213 -12.24 -19.17 -6.12
N GLN A 214 -11.78 -19.34 -4.89
CA GLN A 214 -12.38 -20.26 -3.91
C GLN A 214 -12.84 -19.49 -2.65
N GLU A 215 -14.15 -19.32 -2.53
CA GLU A 215 -14.75 -18.81 -1.31
C GLU A 215 -14.85 -19.92 -0.27
N ILE A 216 -14.08 -19.79 0.81
CA ILE A 216 -14.08 -20.76 1.90
C ILE A 216 -15.10 -20.33 2.96
N ASP A 217 -16.06 -21.22 3.23
CA ASP A 217 -16.94 -21.08 4.39
C ASP A 217 -16.13 -21.37 5.67
N VAL A 218 -15.96 -20.34 6.49
CA VAL A 218 -15.18 -20.45 7.74
C VAL A 218 -15.81 -21.39 8.78
N THR A 219 -17.04 -21.81 8.56
CA THR A 219 -17.71 -22.87 9.39
C THR A 219 -17.39 -24.27 8.90
N LYS A 220 -16.81 -24.41 7.68
CA LYS A 220 -16.46 -25.68 7.02
C LYS A 220 -15.08 -25.57 6.40
N LEU A 221 -14.07 -25.47 7.25
CA LEU A 221 -12.68 -25.29 6.82
C LEU A 221 -12.15 -26.49 6.02
N PRO A 222 -11.25 -26.29 5.04
CA PRO A 222 -10.66 -27.38 4.28
C PRO A 222 -9.87 -28.32 5.18
N GLU A 223 -9.99 -29.62 4.93
CA GLU A 223 -9.32 -30.66 5.74
C GLU A 223 -7.82 -30.78 5.43
N GLY A 224 -7.08 -31.42 6.31
CA GLY A 224 -5.68 -31.78 6.13
C GLY A 224 -4.68 -30.71 6.55
N TYR A 225 -5.10 -29.76 7.36
CA TYR A 225 -4.26 -28.72 7.97
C TYR A 225 -4.19 -28.86 9.49
N ASP A 226 -3.03 -28.54 10.07
CA ASP A 226 -2.81 -28.53 11.51
C ASP A 226 -3.37 -27.26 12.18
N ALA A 227 -3.44 -26.13 11.41
CA ALA A 227 -3.96 -24.86 11.89
C ALA A 227 -4.52 -23.99 10.74
N TYR A 228 -5.31 -22.99 11.11
CA TYR A 228 -5.95 -22.05 10.21
C TYR A 228 -5.74 -20.62 10.66
N VAL A 229 -5.52 -19.71 9.69
CA VAL A 229 -5.51 -18.26 9.91
C VAL A 229 -6.65 -17.65 9.11
N ILE A 230 -7.58 -17.00 9.78
CA ILE A 230 -8.70 -16.31 9.14
C ILE A 230 -8.31 -14.84 8.93
N ALA A 231 -8.15 -14.42 7.68
CA ALA A 231 -7.71 -13.08 7.28
C ALA A 231 -8.59 -12.50 6.15
N THR A 232 -9.90 -12.73 6.24
CA THR A 232 -10.90 -12.40 5.21
C THR A 232 -11.19 -10.90 5.08
N GLY A 233 -10.69 -10.08 5.98
CA GLY A 233 -10.96 -8.65 6.01
C GLY A 233 -12.40 -8.31 6.44
N THR A 234 -12.84 -7.10 6.11
CA THR A 234 -14.18 -6.56 6.42
C THR A 234 -14.87 -6.08 5.13
N PRO A 235 -15.39 -6.99 4.30
CA PRO A 235 -15.92 -6.63 2.98
C PRO A 235 -17.27 -5.92 3.02
N THR A 236 -17.98 -5.93 4.16
CA THR A 236 -19.30 -5.31 4.28
C THR A 236 -19.17 -3.79 4.36
N ALA A 237 -19.67 -3.10 3.37
CA ALA A 237 -19.69 -1.64 3.33
C ALA A 237 -20.68 -1.07 4.37
N ARG A 238 -20.34 0.11 4.91
CA ARG A 238 -21.33 0.93 5.63
C ARG A 238 -22.26 1.54 4.61
N ASP A 239 -23.57 1.38 4.81
CA ASP A 239 -24.57 1.90 3.90
C ASP A 239 -25.29 3.12 4.47
N LEU A 240 -25.65 4.03 3.57
CA LEU A 240 -26.40 5.23 3.88
C LEU A 240 -27.89 4.97 3.63
N LYS A 241 -28.68 4.82 4.71
CA LYS A 241 -30.11 4.52 4.65
C LYS A 241 -30.92 5.80 4.41
N ILE A 242 -31.00 6.22 3.15
CA ILE A 242 -31.76 7.41 2.72
C ILE A 242 -32.67 7.04 1.53
N PRO A 243 -33.75 7.78 1.29
CA PRO A 243 -34.58 7.62 0.09
C PRO A 243 -33.71 7.78 -1.19
N GLY A 244 -33.92 6.90 -2.16
CA GLY A 244 -33.17 6.92 -3.42
C GLY A 244 -31.88 6.08 -3.41
N ARG A 245 -31.54 5.42 -2.29
CA ARG A 245 -30.36 4.53 -2.23
C ARG A 245 -30.43 3.39 -3.26
N GLU A 246 -31.64 2.95 -3.57
CA GLU A 246 -31.95 1.88 -4.53
C GLU A 246 -31.90 2.32 -6.00
N LEU A 247 -31.71 3.60 -6.27
CA LEU A 247 -31.73 4.13 -7.64
C LEU A 247 -30.53 3.64 -8.44
N LYS A 248 -30.75 3.43 -9.74
CA LYS A 248 -29.69 3.10 -10.69
C LYS A 248 -28.66 4.23 -10.74
N GLY A 249 -27.38 3.86 -10.62
CA GLY A 249 -26.27 4.82 -10.62
C GLY A 249 -25.75 5.15 -9.22
N VAL A 250 -26.34 4.57 -8.16
CA VAL A 250 -25.84 4.68 -6.79
C VAL A 250 -25.07 3.42 -6.44
N TYR A 251 -23.76 3.55 -6.28
CA TYR A 251 -22.82 2.43 -6.09
C TYR A 251 -22.02 2.62 -4.81
N PHE A 252 -21.53 1.52 -4.26
CA PHE A 252 -20.45 1.59 -3.28
C PHE A 252 -19.13 1.89 -3.96
N ALA A 253 -18.27 2.62 -3.27
CA ALA A 253 -16.94 3.00 -3.78
C ALA A 253 -16.14 1.78 -4.28
N LEU A 254 -16.12 0.69 -3.52
CA LEU A 254 -15.37 -0.51 -3.88
C LEU A 254 -15.91 -1.21 -5.13
N GLU A 255 -17.19 -1.07 -5.47
CA GLU A 255 -17.72 -1.60 -6.73
C GLU A 255 -17.03 -0.92 -7.92
N MET A 256 -16.95 0.42 -7.92
CA MET A 256 -16.28 1.19 -8.96
C MET A 256 -14.76 0.91 -9.00
N LEU A 257 -14.11 0.96 -7.84
CA LEU A 257 -12.65 0.81 -7.75
C LEU A 257 -12.19 -0.61 -8.14
N ALA A 258 -12.89 -1.65 -7.66
CA ALA A 258 -12.57 -3.03 -8.00
C ALA A 258 -12.80 -3.32 -9.48
N GLN A 259 -13.89 -2.81 -10.05
CA GLN A 259 -14.14 -2.96 -11.48
C GLN A 259 -13.07 -2.27 -12.32
N GLN A 260 -12.71 -1.03 -11.97
CA GLN A 260 -11.66 -0.30 -12.70
C GLN A 260 -10.32 -1.04 -12.66
N ASN A 261 -9.94 -1.58 -11.52
CA ASN A 261 -8.70 -2.35 -11.41
C ASN A 261 -8.76 -3.65 -12.22
N ARG A 262 -9.91 -4.33 -12.29
CA ARG A 262 -10.13 -5.50 -13.16
C ARG A 262 -10.03 -5.16 -14.63
N VAL A 263 -10.63 -4.04 -15.06
CA VAL A 263 -10.51 -3.54 -16.43
C VAL A 263 -9.04 -3.29 -16.80
N LEU A 264 -8.27 -2.69 -15.90
CA LEU A 264 -6.83 -2.46 -16.11
C LEU A 264 -6.01 -3.76 -16.15
N ALA A 265 -6.49 -4.80 -15.48
CA ALA A 265 -5.91 -6.16 -15.54
C ALA A 265 -6.35 -6.95 -16.79
N GLY A 266 -7.14 -6.35 -17.70
CA GLY A 266 -7.62 -7.00 -18.92
C GLY A 266 -8.84 -7.92 -18.73
N ILE A 267 -9.48 -7.87 -17.56
CA ILE A 267 -10.70 -8.64 -17.30
C ILE A 267 -11.89 -7.92 -17.95
N GLU A 268 -12.57 -8.62 -18.84
CA GLU A 268 -13.76 -8.09 -19.49
C GLU A 268 -14.94 -8.02 -18.52
N ILE A 269 -15.57 -6.84 -18.45
CA ILE A 269 -16.80 -6.59 -17.69
C ILE A 269 -17.89 -6.25 -18.69
N LYS A 270 -19.05 -6.84 -18.54
CA LYS A 270 -20.18 -6.55 -19.43
C LYS A 270 -20.53 -5.06 -19.36
N LYS A 271 -20.85 -4.50 -20.51
CA LYS A 271 -21.06 -3.05 -20.67
C LYS A 271 -22.22 -2.51 -19.80
N ASP A 272 -23.22 -3.29 -19.55
CA ASP A 272 -24.38 -2.97 -18.71
C ASP A 272 -24.10 -3.08 -17.20
N GLU A 273 -23.07 -3.83 -16.82
CA GLU A 273 -22.60 -3.98 -15.43
C GLU A 273 -21.48 -2.98 -15.08
N LEU A 274 -20.89 -2.34 -16.08
CA LEU A 274 -19.73 -1.48 -15.90
C LEU A 274 -20.11 -0.15 -15.24
N VAL A 275 -19.56 0.13 -14.06
CA VAL A 275 -19.62 1.43 -13.40
C VAL A 275 -18.64 2.39 -14.09
N ASN A 276 -19.17 3.32 -14.86
CA ASN A 276 -18.37 4.24 -15.67
C ASN A 276 -18.86 5.67 -15.55
N ALA A 277 -17.95 6.57 -15.19
CA ALA A 277 -18.21 8.00 -15.01
C ALA A 277 -18.12 8.82 -16.30
N LYS A 278 -17.72 8.24 -17.43
CA LYS A 278 -17.49 8.98 -18.69
C LYS A 278 -18.69 9.83 -19.08
N GLY A 279 -18.45 11.15 -19.20
CA GLY A 279 -19.45 12.12 -19.61
C GLY A 279 -20.59 12.38 -18.61
N LYS A 280 -20.44 11.88 -17.36
CA LYS A 280 -21.46 12.04 -16.31
C LYS A 280 -21.04 13.09 -15.28
N ASP A 281 -22.03 13.66 -14.60
CA ASP A 281 -21.81 14.39 -13.37
C ASP A 281 -21.80 13.37 -12.22
N VAL A 282 -20.75 13.39 -11.41
CA VAL A 282 -20.48 12.41 -10.35
C VAL A 282 -20.60 13.08 -8.99
N LEU A 283 -21.34 12.47 -8.07
CA LEU A 283 -21.37 12.85 -6.68
C LEU A 283 -20.67 11.77 -5.84
N VAL A 284 -19.66 12.18 -5.08
CA VAL A 284 -18.96 11.32 -4.12
C VAL A 284 -19.39 11.72 -2.71
N ILE A 285 -19.93 10.76 -1.97
CA ILE A 285 -20.36 10.96 -0.58
C ILE A 285 -19.31 10.38 0.35
N GLY A 286 -18.61 11.25 1.05
CA GLY A 286 -17.50 10.96 1.97
C GLY A 286 -16.18 11.61 1.55
N GLY A 287 -15.44 12.12 2.54
CA GLY A 287 -14.20 12.91 2.37
C GLY A 287 -12.91 12.14 2.60
N GLY A 288 -12.96 10.87 3.02
CA GLY A 288 -11.76 10.08 3.31
C GLY A 288 -11.03 9.61 2.05
N ASP A 289 -9.93 8.87 2.24
CA ASP A 289 -9.06 8.34 1.16
C ASP A 289 -9.82 7.60 0.06
N THR A 290 -10.81 6.78 0.44
CA THR A 290 -11.65 6.05 -0.52
C THR A 290 -12.46 7.02 -1.40
N GLY A 291 -12.95 8.13 -0.84
CA GLY A 291 -13.61 9.19 -1.61
C GLY A 291 -12.66 9.83 -2.62
N SER A 292 -11.45 10.18 -2.18
CA SER A 292 -10.39 10.72 -3.05
C SER A 292 -10.02 9.76 -4.17
N ASP A 293 -9.99 8.45 -3.89
CA ASP A 293 -9.73 7.40 -4.88
C ASP A 293 -10.83 7.33 -5.94
N CYS A 294 -12.09 7.48 -5.53
CA CYS A 294 -13.24 7.57 -6.45
C CYS A 294 -13.17 8.81 -7.32
N ILE A 295 -12.84 9.98 -6.75
CA ILE A 295 -12.66 11.23 -7.48
C ILE A 295 -11.57 11.08 -8.54
N GLY A 296 -10.39 10.60 -8.14
CA GLY A 296 -9.27 10.38 -9.05
C GLY A 296 -9.59 9.38 -10.16
N THR A 297 -10.37 8.35 -9.87
CA THR A 297 -10.85 7.36 -10.84
C THR A 297 -11.86 7.97 -11.80
N ALA A 298 -12.84 8.73 -11.31
CA ALA A 298 -13.87 9.37 -12.13
C ALA A 298 -13.27 10.36 -13.15
N HIS A 299 -12.29 11.17 -12.73
CA HIS A 299 -11.58 12.07 -13.64
C HIS A 299 -10.88 11.30 -14.77
N ARG A 300 -10.18 10.21 -14.45
CA ARG A 300 -9.49 9.35 -15.44
C ARG A 300 -10.45 8.62 -16.37
N GLN A 301 -11.65 8.33 -15.91
CA GLN A 301 -12.72 7.80 -16.75
C GLN A 301 -13.33 8.87 -17.68
N GLY A 302 -13.02 10.15 -17.50
CA GLY A 302 -13.54 11.26 -18.32
C GLY A 302 -14.92 11.72 -17.87
N CYS A 303 -15.17 11.87 -16.59
CA CYS A 303 -16.40 12.47 -16.09
C CYS A 303 -16.55 13.94 -16.54
N LYS A 304 -17.77 14.46 -16.57
CA LYS A 304 -18.05 15.85 -16.88
C LYS A 304 -17.77 16.76 -15.68
N SER A 305 -18.19 16.32 -14.50
CA SER A 305 -17.91 17.00 -13.23
C SER A 305 -17.85 16.01 -12.09
N VAL A 306 -17.14 16.38 -11.00
CA VAL A 306 -17.18 15.65 -9.72
C VAL A 306 -17.50 16.64 -8.60
N THR A 307 -18.47 16.29 -7.78
CA THR A 307 -18.80 16.99 -6.54
C THR A 307 -18.56 16.04 -5.37
N GLN A 308 -17.87 16.49 -4.34
CA GLN A 308 -17.68 15.75 -3.09
C GLN A 308 -18.52 16.35 -1.98
N MET A 309 -19.21 15.48 -1.23
CA MET A 309 -19.92 15.87 0.00
C MET A 309 -19.23 15.26 1.20
N GLU A 310 -18.96 16.10 2.20
CA GLU A 310 -18.31 15.72 3.44
C GLU A 310 -19.06 16.36 4.62
N ILE A 311 -19.09 15.64 5.76
CA ILE A 311 -19.69 16.14 7.01
C ILE A 311 -18.76 17.09 7.76
N MET A 312 -17.47 16.98 7.54
CA MET A 312 -16.46 17.86 8.12
C MET A 312 -16.40 19.20 7.37
N PRO A 313 -16.00 20.30 8.02
CA PRO A 313 -15.77 21.57 7.34
C PRO A 313 -14.76 21.43 6.21
N LYS A 314 -14.90 22.30 5.17
CA LYS A 314 -13.89 22.35 4.11
C LYS A 314 -12.52 22.64 4.72
N PRO A 315 -11.47 21.87 4.39
CA PRO A 315 -10.12 22.15 4.85
C PRO A 315 -9.67 23.57 4.49
N VAL A 316 -8.92 24.21 5.36
CA VAL A 316 -8.37 25.55 5.11
C VAL A 316 -7.24 25.41 4.10
N GLU A 317 -7.27 26.23 3.03
CA GLU A 317 -6.21 26.22 2.02
C GLU A 317 -4.85 26.55 2.65
N GLY A 318 -3.85 25.70 2.40
CA GLY A 318 -2.49 25.88 2.93
C GLY A 318 -2.24 25.28 4.32
N HIS A 319 -3.20 24.62 4.92
CA HIS A 319 -2.95 23.73 6.07
C HIS A 319 -2.83 22.30 5.59
N ASP A 320 -1.67 21.69 5.84
CA ASP A 320 -1.54 20.24 5.80
C ASP A 320 -2.56 19.64 6.79
N ASP A 321 -3.28 18.62 6.35
CA ASP A 321 -4.21 17.88 7.20
C ASP A 321 -3.47 17.39 8.47
N PRO A 322 -4.05 17.57 9.67
CA PRO A 322 -3.38 17.20 10.92
C PRO A 322 -3.10 15.69 11.05
#